data_e9b24603226826f8d5278f51269ce6b8
#
_entry.id   e9b24603226826f8d5278f51269ce6b8
#
_cell.length_a   1.000
_cell.length_b   1.000
_cell.length_c   1.000
_cell.angle_alpha   90.00
_cell.angle_beta   90.00
_cell.angle_gamma   90.00
#
_symmetry.space_group_name_H-M   'P 1'
#
loop_
_entity.id
_entity.type
_entity.pdbx_description
1 polymer ?
#
loop_
_entity_poly.entity_id
_entity_poly.type
_entity_poly.pdbx_seq_one_letter_code
_entity_poly.pdbx_strand_id
1 'polypeptide(L)'
;MRTLSVLPAALLLLAACQQQPQTETATAAPAVETPAVTGKTYGAAITAEGAQPLSALGTVLGTQDSAQVKLVGKADAVCQAKGCWLTMKTPEGQEMRVRFKDYAFFVPKDISGKTVVINGWAHRETVPVSDLQHYAKDAGKSDAEVAAITQPQQQLNFEADGVLVAD
;
A
#
# COMPACT_ATOMS: atom_id res chain seq x y z
N MET A 1 29.83 -83.43 -26.65
CA MET A 1 30.49 -82.84 -25.51
C MET A 1 29.57 -81.75 -24.92
N ARG A 2 29.09 -82.04 -23.73
CA ARG A 2 28.02 -81.34 -23.07
C ARG A 2 28.68 -80.25 -22.18
N THR A 3 28.36 -79.01 -22.39
CA THR A 3 28.72 -77.90 -21.49
C THR A 3 27.49 -77.45 -20.75
N LEU A 4 27.52 -77.62 -19.45
CA LEU A 4 26.48 -77.24 -18.49
C LEU A 4 26.61 -75.70 -18.24
N SER A 5 25.56 -74.96 -18.58
CA SER A 5 25.48 -73.55 -18.24
C SER A 5 24.75 -73.34 -16.91
N VAL A 6 25.44 -72.85 -15.94
CA VAL A 6 24.88 -72.46 -14.64
C VAL A 6 24.38 -70.98 -14.73
N LEU A 7 23.08 -70.81 -14.50
CA LEU A 7 22.49 -69.44 -14.32
C LEU A 7 22.73 -68.95 -12.89
N PRO A 8 23.17 -67.75 -12.70
CA PRO A 8 23.05 -67.06 -11.41
C PRO A 8 21.71 -66.31 -11.30
N ALA A 9 21.01 -66.59 -10.23
CA ALA A 9 19.79 -65.88 -9.85
C ALA A 9 20.13 -64.43 -9.41
N ALA A 10 19.65 -63.45 -10.15
CA ALA A 10 19.73 -62.03 -9.78
C ALA A 10 18.64 -61.70 -8.77
N LEU A 11 19.05 -61.39 -7.57
CA LEU A 11 18.17 -60.89 -6.49
C LEU A 11 17.91 -59.40 -6.74
N LEU A 12 16.70 -59.07 -7.19
CA LEU A 12 16.22 -57.67 -7.35
C LEU A 12 15.84 -57.12 -5.98
N LEU A 13 16.68 -56.29 -5.39
CA LEU A 13 16.35 -55.43 -4.26
C LEU A 13 15.51 -54.26 -4.75
N LEU A 14 14.22 -54.28 -4.47
CA LEU A 14 13.33 -53.11 -4.62
C LEU A 14 13.63 -52.13 -3.53
N ALA A 15 14.40 -51.09 -3.86
CA ALA A 15 14.55 -49.91 -3.04
C ALA A 15 13.27 -49.07 -3.16
N ALA A 16 12.36 -49.16 -2.18
CA ALA A 16 11.24 -48.27 -2.04
C ALA A 16 11.75 -46.89 -1.64
N CYS A 17 11.84 -45.97 -2.59
CA CYS A 17 11.96 -44.54 -2.27
C CYS A 17 10.70 -44.09 -1.56
N GLN A 18 10.77 -43.98 -0.23
CA GLN A 18 9.80 -43.21 0.56
C GLN A 18 10.07 -41.73 0.27
N GLN A 19 9.24 -41.13 -0.60
CA GLN A 19 9.11 -39.69 -0.69
C GLN A 19 8.44 -39.22 0.59
N GLN A 20 9.24 -38.70 1.54
CA GLN A 20 8.73 -37.87 2.61
C GLN A 20 8.12 -36.62 1.99
N PRO A 21 6.88 -36.22 2.38
CA PRO A 21 6.37 -34.92 2.02
C PRO A 21 7.27 -33.87 2.71
N GLN A 22 8.06 -33.15 1.92
CA GLN A 22 8.71 -31.94 2.38
C GLN A 22 7.60 -30.95 2.73
N THR A 23 7.36 -30.79 4.02
CA THR A 23 6.62 -29.63 4.52
C THR A 23 7.49 -28.42 4.22
N GLU A 24 7.21 -27.74 3.11
CA GLU A 24 7.76 -26.40 2.86
C GLU A 24 7.33 -25.54 4.03
N THR A 25 8.25 -25.34 4.96
CA THR A 25 8.14 -24.28 5.95
C THR A 25 8.25 -22.97 5.17
N ALA A 26 7.08 -22.43 4.79
CA ALA A 26 7.01 -21.06 4.28
C ALA A 26 7.68 -20.19 5.35
N THR A 27 8.88 -19.72 5.05
CA THR A 27 9.56 -18.70 5.84
C THR A 27 8.67 -17.46 5.78
N ALA A 28 7.84 -17.29 6.81
CA ALA A 28 7.06 -16.07 6.99
C ALA A 28 8.07 -14.92 7.01
N ALA A 29 7.93 -14.00 6.04
CA ALA A 29 8.63 -12.73 6.07
C ALA A 29 8.39 -12.10 7.47
N PRO A 30 9.38 -11.41 8.06
CA PRO A 30 9.22 -10.80 9.36
C PRO A 30 7.97 -9.92 9.33
N ALA A 31 6.98 -10.28 10.15
CA ALA A 31 5.81 -9.45 10.35
C ALA A 31 6.31 -8.11 10.88
N VAL A 32 6.23 -7.06 10.08
CA VAL A 32 6.39 -5.69 10.55
C VAL A 32 5.28 -5.51 11.58
N GLU A 33 5.64 -5.42 12.86
CA GLU A 33 4.70 -5.14 13.92
C GLU A 33 4.03 -3.79 13.61
N THR A 34 2.83 -3.86 13.08
CA THR A 34 2.00 -2.68 12.86
C THR A 34 1.59 -2.18 14.23
N PRO A 35 1.92 -0.93 14.62
CA PRO A 35 1.47 -0.40 15.89
C PRO A 35 -0.06 -0.52 15.98
N ALA A 36 -0.58 -0.96 17.12
CA ALA A 36 -2.01 -1.04 17.35
C ALA A 36 -2.59 0.39 17.32
N VAL A 37 -3.07 0.82 16.16
CA VAL A 37 -3.72 2.11 15.98
C VAL A 37 -5.20 1.90 16.27
N THR A 38 -5.68 2.48 17.36
CA THR A 38 -7.11 2.60 17.69
C THR A 38 -7.58 3.99 17.36
N GLY A 39 -8.86 4.13 17.01
CA GLY A 39 -9.39 5.43 16.64
C GLY A 39 -10.73 5.34 15.93
N LYS A 40 -11.14 6.44 15.32
CA LYS A 40 -12.40 6.55 14.61
C LYS A 40 -12.24 6.29 13.12
N THR A 41 -13.12 5.49 12.54
CA THR A 41 -13.15 5.19 11.10
C THR A 41 -14.11 6.11 10.35
N TYR A 42 -13.77 6.39 9.09
CA TYR A 42 -14.51 7.17 8.12
C TYR A 42 -14.53 6.42 6.79
N GLY A 43 -15.67 6.39 6.10
CA GLY A 43 -15.86 5.53 4.93
C GLY A 43 -16.07 4.07 5.34
N ALA A 44 -15.41 3.14 4.68
CA ALA A 44 -15.46 1.73 5.03
C ALA A 44 -14.86 1.49 6.43
N ALA A 45 -15.45 0.55 7.18
CA ALA A 45 -14.92 0.13 8.47
C ALA A 45 -13.61 -0.63 8.25
N ILE A 46 -12.51 -0.08 8.73
CA ILE A 46 -11.16 -0.67 8.63
C ILE A 46 -10.50 -0.75 9.99
N THR A 47 -9.54 -1.66 10.11
CA THR A 47 -8.63 -1.77 11.26
C THR A 47 -7.19 -1.50 10.83
N ALA A 48 -6.30 -1.29 11.77
CA ALA A 48 -4.87 -1.13 11.48
C ALA A 48 -4.18 -2.46 11.13
N GLU A 49 -4.84 -3.58 11.32
CA GLU A 49 -4.28 -4.90 11.03
C GLU A 49 -3.88 -5.01 9.55
N GLY A 50 -2.64 -5.47 9.31
CA GLY A 50 -2.06 -5.59 7.97
C GLY A 50 -1.69 -4.26 7.30
N ALA A 51 -1.80 -3.12 8.01
CA ALA A 51 -1.33 -1.86 7.48
C ALA A 51 0.21 -1.85 7.37
N GLN A 52 0.72 -1.46 6.22
CA GLN A 52 2.15 -1.29 6.00
C GLN A 52 2.54 0.17 6.25
N PRO A 53 3.77 0.44 6.72
CA PRO A 53 4.22 1.82 6.86
C PRO A 53 4.24 2.50 5.48
N LEU A 54 3.96 3.81 5.44
CA LEU A 54 4.00 4.58 4.20
C LEU A 54 5.33 4.46 3.46
N SER A 55 6.44 4.24 4.18
CA SER A 55 7.76 3.97 3.61
C SER A 55 7.83 2.70 2.74
N ALA A 56 6.93 1.75 2.93
CA ALA A 56 6.88 0.54 2.12
C ALA A 56 6.21 0.75 0.75
N LEU A 57 5.56 1.90 0.53
CA LEU A 57 4.76 2.15 -0.69
C LEU A 57 5.56 1.97 -1.97
N GLY A 58 6.81 2.45 -2.01
CA GLY A 58 7.68 2.29 -3.17
C GLY A 58 7.94 0.83 -3.53
N THR A 59 8.15 -0.01 -2.51
CA THR A 59 8.34 -1.46 -2.66
C THR A 59 7.05 -2.15 -3.10
N VAL A 60 5.90 -1.76 -2.51
CA VAL A 60 4.58 -2.30 -2.85
C VAL A 60 4.21 -2.01 -4.31
N LEU A 61 4.42 -0.79 -4.76
CA LEU A 61 4.18 -0.41 -6.16
C LEU A 61 5.18 -1.06 -7.12
N GLY A 62 6.46 -1.24 -6.70
CA GLY A 62 7.48 -1.78 -7.59
C GLY A 62 7.50 -1.03 -8.93
N THR A 63 7.28 -1.75 -10.03
CA THR A 63 7.17 -1.19 -11.40
C THR A 63 5.72 -0.96 -11.85
N GLN A 64 4.72 -1.23 -11.01
CA GLN A 64 3.30 -1.09 -11.34
C GLN A 64 2.85 0.36 -11.20
N ASP A 65 1.87 0.76 -12.01
CA ASP A 65 1.25 2.08 -11.92
C ASP A 65 0.22 2.16 -10.79
N SER A 66 -0.28 1.02 -10.31
CA SER A 66 -1.23 0.97 -9.19
C SER A 66 -1.11 -0.30 -8.37
N ALA A 67 -1.45 -0.20 -7.07
CA ALA A 67 -1.55 -1.34 -6.17
C ALA A 67 -2.60 -1.10 -5.09
N GLN A 68 -3.34 -2.16 -4.75
CA GLN A 68 -4.22 -2.13 -3.58
C GLN A 68 -3.39 -2.36 -2.32
N VAL A 69 -3.52 -1.47 -1.34
CA VAL A 69 -2.70 -1.52 -0.13
C VAL A 69 -3.40 -0.80 1.04
N LYS A 70 -3.08 -1.24 2.24
CA LYS A 70 -3.41 -0.51 3.47
C LYS A 70 -2.12 0.09 4.02
N LEU A 71 -2.12 1.40 4.27
CA LEU A 71 -0.95 2.16 4.70
C LEU A 71 -1.22 2.85 6.03
N VAL A 72 -0.18 2.94 6.86
CA VAL A 72 -0.18 3.77 8.08
C VAL A 72 0.88 4.86 7.96
N GLY A 73 0.52 6.07 8.38
CA GLY A 73 1.40 7.24 8.37
C GLY A 73 0.75 8.43 9.05
N LYS A 74 1.34 9.62 8.86
CA LYS A 74 0.79 10.87 9.40
C LYS A 74 0.07 11.65 8.31
N ALA A 75 -1.11 12.18 8.63
CA ALA A 75 -1.75 13.19 7.81
C ALA A 75 -0.92 14.48 7.88
N ASP A 76 -0.49 15.01 6.72
CA ASP A 76 0.28 16.26 6.65
C ASP A 76 -0.66 17.45 6.54
N ALA A 77 -1.55 17.44 5.55
CA ALA A 77 -2.58 18.44 5.36
C ALA A 77 -3.95 17.81 5.11
N VAL A 78 -5.00 18.58 5.32
CA VAL A 78 -6.40 18.17 5.13
C VAL A 78 -7.15 19.30 4.43
N CYS A 79 -8.09 18.94 3.57
CA CYS A 79 -9.00 19.90 2.92
C CYS A 79 -9.74 20.73 3.95
N GLN A 80 -9.45 22.03 4.01
CA GLN A 80 -10.07 22.94 4.99
C GLN A 80 -11.51 23.32 4.62
N ALA A 81 -11.93 23.12 3.37
CA ALA A 81 -13.31 23.35 2.97
C ALA A 81 -14.25 22.31 3.58
N LYS A 82 -13.99 21.00 3.35
CA LYS A 82 -14.90 19.91 3.73
C LYS A 82 -14.21 18.70 4.37
N GLY A 83 -12.87 18.59 4.38
CA GLY A 83 -12.19 17.36 4.78
C GLY A 83 -12.35 16.23 3.76
N CYS A 84 -12.43 16.54 2.46
CA CYS A 84 -12.68 15.59 1.39
C CYS A 84 -11.42 14.94 0.80
N TRP A 85 -10.25 15.35 1.22
CA TRP A 85 -8.94 14.78 0.92
C TRP A 85 -7.97 15.07 2.07
N LEU A 86 -6.91 14.34 2.13
CA LEU A 86 -5.74 14.63 2.95
C LEU A 86 -4.46 14.41 2.14
N THR A 87 -3.32 14.88 2.65
CA THR A 87 -2.01 14.52 2.12
C THR A 87 -1.18 13.79 3.16
N MET A 88 -0.25 12.96 2.68
CA MET A 88 0.76 12.29 3.48
C MET A 88 2.12 12.48 2.80
N LYS A 89 3.21 12.60 3.57
CA LYS A 89 4.56 12.70 3.02
C LYS A 89 5.29 11.37 3.13
N THR A 90 5.83 10.90 2.00
CA THR A 90 6.74 9.76 1.99
C THR A 90 8.05 10.11 2.72
N PRO A 91 8.86 9.12 3.13
CA PRO A 91 10.17 9.39 3.74
C PRO A 91 11.10 10.24 2.87
N GLU A 92 10.95 10.14 1.54
CA GLU A 92 11.70 10.90 0.55
C GLU A 92 11.20 12.35 0.42
N GLY A 93 10.15 12.71 1.17
CA GLY A 93 9.53 14.03 1.17
C GLY A 93 8.54 14.27 0.04
N GLN A 94 8.23 13.26 -0.77
CA GLN A 94 7.21 13.38 -1.80
C GLN A 94 5.83 13.42 -1.16
N GLU A 95 5.01 14.39 -1.58
CA GLU A 95 3.61 14.47 -1.18
C GLU A 95 2.76 13.43 -1.94
N MET A 96 2.00 12.65 -1.20
CA MET A 96 0.97 11.76 -1.72
C MET A 96 -0.40 12.31 -1.35
N ARG A 97 -1.22 12.60 -2.35
CA ARG A 97 -2.60 13.02 -2.14
C ARG A 97 -3.50 11.80 -1.94
N VAL A 98 -4.31 11.85 -0.90
CA VAL A 98 -5.33 10.84 -0.58
C VAL A 98 -6.70 11.44 -0.83
N ARG A 99 -7.35 11.03 -1.90
CA ARG A 99 -8.74 11.37 -2.21
C ARG A 99 -9.66 10.28 -1.65
N PHE A 100 -10.84 10.64 -1.24
CA PHE A 100 -11.82 9.68 -0.75
C PHE A 100 -12.71 9.24 -1.90
N LYS A 101 -12.87 7.91 -2.01
CA LYS A 101 -13.61 7.28 -3.10
C LYS A 101 -14.97 7.92 -3.28
N ASP A 102 -15.25 8.34 -4.51
CA ASP A 102 -16.51 8.98 -4.93
C ASP A 102 -16.89 10.22 -4.08
N TYR A 103 -15.95 10.79 -3.30
CA TYR A 103 -16.23 11.83 -2.30
C TYR A 103 -17.36 11.44 -1.32
N ALA A 104 -17.52 10.14 -1.04
CA ALA A 104 -18.62 9.58 -0.27
C ALA A 104 -18.52 9.85 1.24
N PHE A 105 -17.35 10.23 1.73
CA PHE A 105 -17.11 10.53 3.15
C PHE A 105 -16.11 11.64 3.34
N PHE A 106 -16.01 12.15 4.57
CA PHE A 106 -15.13 13.25 4.96
C PHE A 106 -14.48 12.93 6.29
N VAL A 107 -13.27 13.49 6.51
CA VAL A 107 -12.57 13.42 7.80
C VAL A 107 -12.62 14.77 8.51
N PRO A 108 -12.40 14.83 9.83
CA PRO A 108 -12.26 16.11 10.55
C PRO A 108 -11.09 16.93 9.98
N LYS A 109 -11.25 18.26 10.01
CA LYS A 109 -10.25 19.18 9.43
C LYS A 109 -9.02 19.39 10.30
N ASP A 110 -9.06 18.92 11.53
CA ASP A 110 -8.04 19.11 12.58
C ASP A 110 -7.16 17.86 12.79
N ILE A 111 -7.08 16.98 11.79
CA ILE A 111 -6.29 15.73 11.89
C ILE A 111 -4.86 15.87 11.36
N SER A 112 -4.43 17.05 10.93
CA SER A 112 -3.02 17.29 10.54
C SER A 112 -2.09 16.90 11.69
N GLY A 113 -1.04 16.13 11.40
CA GLY A 113 -0.10 15.56 12.36
C GLY A 113 -0.56 14.27 13.05
N LYS A 114 -1.83 13.93 13.00
CA LYS A 114 -2.34 12.67 13.56
C LYS A 114 -1.90 11.46 12.71
N THR A 115 -1.76 10.32 13.39
CA THR A 115 -1.57 9.04 12.71
C THR A 115 -2.88 8.61 12.07
N VAL A 116 -2.81 8.20 10.81
CA VAL A 116 -3.95 7.68 10.05
C VAL A 116 -3.60 6.35 9.41
N VAL A 117 -4.60 5.48 9.30
CA VAL A 117 -4.52 4.30 8.44
C VAL A 117 -5.47 4.53 7.27
N ILE A 118 -4.99 4.34 6.06
CA ILE A 118 -5.78 4.45 4.83
C ILE A 118 -5.82 3.10 4.13
N ASN A 119 -6.99 2.71 3.62
CA ASN A 119 -7.17 1.50 2.82
C ASN A 119 -7.68 1.87 1.43
N GLY A 120 -7.17 1.24 0.38
CA GLY A 120 -7.59 1.54 -0.98
C GLY A 120 -6.51 1.29 -2.02
N TRP A 121 -6.45 2.14 -3.03
CA TRP A 121 -5.54 2.02 -4.17
C TRP A 121 -4.53 3.16 -4.23
N ALA A 122 -3.25 2.81 -4.27
CA ALA A 122 -2.18 3.73 -4.59
C ALA A 122 -1.96 3.78 -6.11
N HIS A 123 -1.67 4.98 -6.64
CA HIS A 123 -1.45 5.23 -8.07
C HIS A 123 -0.25 6.13 -8.31
N ARG A 124 0.49 5.84 -9.38
CA ARG A 124 1.40 6.80 -10.01
C ARG A 124 0.67 7.41 -11.19
N GLU A 125 0.44 8.70 -11.17
CA GLU A 125 -0.26 9.38 -12.24
C GLU A 125 0.38 10.73 -12.58
N THR A 126 0.17 11.17 -13.82
CA THR A 126 0.48 12.54 -14.22
C THR A 126 -0.70 13.42 -13.92
N VAL A 127 -0.54 14.30 -12.91
CA VAL A 127 -1.59 15.26 -12.52
C VAL A 127 -1.52 16.46 -13.45
N PRO A 128 -2.60 16.82 -14.17
CA PRO A 128 -2.62 17.96 -15.06
C PRO A 128 -2.56 19.28 -14.29
N VAL A 129 -2.13 20.35 -14.97
CA VAL A 129 -1.99 21.68 -14.38
C VAL A 129 -3.28 22.18 -13.74
N SER A 130 -4.43 21.94 -14.38
CA SER A 130 -5.75 22.33 -13.85
C SER A 130 -6.02 21.78 -12.46
N ASP A 131 -5.70 20.50 -12.25
CA ASP A 131 -5.96 19.81 -10.98
C ASP A 131 -4.96 20.26 -9.90
N LEU A 132 -3.68 20.43 -10.28
CA LEU A 132 -2.67 20.99 -9.39
C LEU A 132 -3.05 22.40 -8.90
N GLN A 133 -3.55 23.24 -9.80
CA GLN A 133 -4.04 24.58 -9.47
C GLN A 133 -5.28 24.55 -8.56
N HIS A 134 -6.21 23.62 -8.84
CA HIS A 134 -7.38 23.41 -8.00
C HIS A 134 -6.96 22.99 -6.57
N TYR A 135 -6.05 22.03 -6.47
CA TYR A 135 -5.52 21.58 -5.18
C TYR A 135 -4.80 22.69 -4.40
N ALA A 136 -4.03 23.51 -5.10
CA ALA A 136 -3.36 24.66 -4.50
C ALA A 136 -4.35 25.68 -3.92
N LYS A 137 -5.45 25.97 -4.65
CA LYS A 137 -6.53 26.83 -4.15
C LYS A 137 -7.21 26.24 -2.91
N ASP A 138 -7.54 24.95 -2.94
CA ASP A 138 -8.17 24.25 -1.81
C ASP A 138 -7.26 24.22 -0.57
N ALA A 139 -5.94 24.22 -0.79
CA ALA A 139 -4.94 24.33 0.26
C ALA A 139 -4.72 25.77 0.76
N GLY A 140 -5.44 26.77 0.21
CA GLY A 140 -5.35 28.17 0.61
C GLY A 140 -4.10 28.90 0.08
N LYS A 141 -3.50 28.41 -1.02
CA LYS A 141 -2.39 29.08 -1.69
C LYS A 141 -2.85 30.40 -2.32
N SER A 142 -1.94 31.38 -2.40
CA SER A 142 -2.21 32.66 -3.05
C SER A 142 -2.40 32.47 -4.57
N ASP A 143 -3.09 33.44 -5.20
CA ASP A 143 -3.30 33.43 -6.65
C ASP A 143 -1.98 33.41 -7.42
N ALA A 144 -0.95 34.04 -6.92
CA ALA A 144 0.39 34.04 -7.52
C ALA A 144 1.04 32.64 -7.46
N GLU A 145 0.94 31.93 -6.34
CA GLU A 145 1.44 30.57 -6.21
C GLU A 145 0.66 29.59 -7.12
N VAL A 146 -0.65 29.78 -7.22
CA VAL A 146 -1.50 28.98 -8.12
C VAL A 146 -1.11 29.22 -9.58
N ALA A 147 -0.95 30.48 -9.99
CA ALA A 147 -0.56 30.83 -11.37
C ALA A 147 0.85 30.34 -11.74
N ALA A 148 1.74 30.18 -10.77
CA ALA A 148 3.09 29.64 -10.97
C ALA A 148 3.10 28.15 -11.35
N ILE A 149 2.00 27.43 -11.14
CA ILE A 149 1.85 26.00 -11.53
C ILE A 149 1.53 25.97 -13.03
N THR A 150 2.54 25.68 -13.85
CA THR A 150 2.45 25.72 -15.32
C THR A 150 2.78 24.41 -16.01
N GLN A 151 3.22 23.38 -15.26
CA GLN A 151 3.59 22.08 -15.81
C GLN A 151 2.85 20.96 -15.06
N PRO A 152 2.45 19.88 -15.77
CA PRO A 152 1.93 18.68 -15.13
C PRO A 152 3.02 18.03 -14.28
N GLN A 153 2.64 17.32 -13.22
CA GLN A 153 3.58 16.65 -12.33
C GLN A 153 3.26 15.18 -12.17
N GLN A 154 4.30 14.35 -12.15
CA GLN A 154 4.18 12.97 -11.71
C GLN A 154 3.99 12.97 -10.19
N GLN A 155 2.87 12.40 -9.74
CA GLN A 155 2.54 12.32 -8.33
C GLN A 155 2.17 10.90 -7.91
N LEU A 156 2.38 10.62 -6.63
CA LEU A 156 1.74 9.50 -5.96
C LEU A 156 0.38 9.98 -5.46
N ASN A 157 -0.67 9.30 -5.89
CA ASN A 157 -2.02 9.54 -5.42
C ASN A 157 -2.59 8.26 -4.79
N PHE A 158 -3.58 8.44 -3.96
CA PHE A 158 -4.25 7.34 -3.28
C PHE A 158 -5.77 7.57 -3.30
N GLU A 159 -6.52 6.58 -3.74
CA GLU A 159 -7.97 6.58 -3.59
C GLU A 159 -8.35 5.71 -2.40
N ALA A 160 -8.78 6.33 -1.31
CA ALA A 160 -9.15 5.64 -0.09
C ALA A 160 -10.64 5.31 -0.06
N ASP A 161 -10.97 4.06 0.21
CA ASP A 161 -12.33 3.60 0.55
C ASP A 161 -12.62 3.69 2.05
N GLY A 162 -11.59 3.69 2.89
CA GLY A 162 -11.68 3.85 4.34
C GLY A 162 -10.46 4.53 4.94
N VAL A 163 -10.70 5.32 5.99
CA VAL A 163 -9.67 6.00 6.78
C VAL A 163 -9.94 5.75 8.25
N LEU A 164 -8.93 5.32 9.01
CA LEU A 164 -8.95 5.29 10.47
C LEU A 164 -8.05 6.40 10.97
N VAL A 165 -8.57 7.28 11.80
CA VAL A 165 -7.85 8.39 12.43
C VAL A 165 -7.58 8.00 13.89
N ALA A 166 -6.30 8.01 14.29
CA ALA A 166 -5.92 7.71 15.66
C ALA A 166 -6.50 8.75 16.65
N ASP A 167 -6.83 8.27 17.84
CA ASP A 167 -7.31 9.10 18.96
C ASP A 167 -6.32 10.18 19.39
#